data_7c8ac96d8ac83e7c7314c00b7d244043
#
_entry.id   7c8ac96d8ac83e7c7314c00b7d244043
#
_cell.length_a   1.000
_cell.length_b   1.000
_cell.length_c   1.000
_cell.angle_alpha   90.00
_cell.angle_beta   90.00
_cell.angle_gamma   90.00
#
_symmetry.space_group_name_H-M   'P 1'
#
loop_
_entity.id
_entity.type
_entity.pdbx_description
1 polymer ?
#
loop_
_entity_poly.entity_id
_entity_poly.type
_entity_poly.pdbx_seq_one_letter_code
_entity_poly.pdbx_strand_id
1 'polypeptide(L)'
;MKKISWVTHKDYDIPLPENHKFTASKFSDLYKELIISDFYHRANILSPEKASVDEVSICHDLDYVLKIKNGTLSDKEIRRLGFKWSETLSNRSFLAVNGTLLTCKEAIKNGIANHLAGGTHHSHRDFGSGYCVFNDFCLLYTSDAADES
;
A
#
# COMPACT_ATOMS: atom_id res chain seq x y z
N MET A 1 0.09 28.66 -7.75
CA MET A 1 -0.98 27.66 -7.49
C MET A 1 -0.39 26.56 -6.63
N LYS A 2 -1.09 26.12 -5.57
CA LYS A 2 -0.59 25.06 -4.67
C LYS A 2 -0.57 23.72 -5.42
N LYS A 3 0.56 23.00 -5.37
CA LYS A 3 0.67 21.69 -5.99
C LYS A 3 -0.04 20.64 -5.14
N ILE A 4 -0.65 19.65 -5.77
CA ILE A 4 -1.27 18.49 -5.11
C ILE A 4 -0.22 17.40 -4.95
N SER A 5 -0.07 16.84 -3.75
CA SER A 5 0.84 15.73 -3.52
C SER A 5 0.25 14.43 -4.08
N TRP A 6 1.03 13.74 -4.93
CA TRP A 6 0.74 12.39 -5.43
C TRP A 6 1.79 11.44 -4.89
N VAL A 7 1.32 10.46 -4.11
CA VAL A 7 2.18 9.43 -3.53
C VAL A 7 2.17 8.21 -4.42
N THR A 8 3.33 7.81 -4.91
CA THR A 8 3.52 6.64 -5.78
C THR A 8 4.89 6.03 -5.58
N HIS A 9 5.11 4.80 -6.03
CA HIS A 9 6.40 4.14 -6.02
C HIS A 9 6.55 3.23 -7.24
N LYS A 10 7.76 3.15 -7.80
CA LYS A 10 8.07 2.29 -8.97
C LYS A 10 7.81 0.79 -8.71
N ASP A 11 7.89 0.35 -7.46
CA ASP A 11 7.73 -1.04 -7.04
C ASP A 11 6.29 -1.35 -6.56
N TYR A 12 5.28 -0.60 -7.01
CA TYR A 12 3.88 -0.89 -6.69
C TYR A 12 3.29 -1.99 -7.57
N ASP A 13 3.81 -2.20 -8.77
CA ASP A 13 3.36 -3.29 -9.62
C ASP A 13 3.82 -4.65 -9.08
N ILE A 14 3.00 -5.67 -9.32
CA ILE A 14 3.26 -7.05 -8.89
C ILE A 14 3.34 -7.91 -10.16
N PRO A 15 4.39 -8.72 -10.35
CA PRO A 15 4.43 -9.67 -11.45
C PRO A 15 3.39 -10.77 -11.22
N LEU A 16 2.34 -10.79 -12.04
CA LEU A 16 1.23 -11.75 -11.98
C LEU A 16 1.08 -12.47 -13.32
N PRO A 17 0.52 -13.69 -13.33
CA PRO A 17 0.16 -14.38 -14.57
C PRO A 17 -0.82 -13.54 -15.42
N GLU A 18 -0.74 -13.66 -16.76
CA GLU A 18 -1.59 -12.89 -17.68
C GLU A 18 -3.09 -13.03 -17.43
N ASN A 19 -3.53 -14.19 -16.97
CA ASN A 19 -4.95 -14.47 -16.68
C ASN A 19 -5.36 -14.15 -15.23
N HIS A 20 -4.51 -13.45 -14.46
CA HIS A 20 -4.84 -13.10 -13.09
C HIS A 20 -5.93 -12.01 -13.05
N LYS A 21 -6.94 -12.17 -12.19
CA LYS A 21 -8.06 -11.22 -12.07
C LYS A 21 -7.64 -9.81 -11.64
N PHE A 22 -6.55 -9.71 -10.89
CA PHE A 22 -5.98 -8.42 -10.49
C PHE A 22 -5.07 -7.90 -11.59
N THR A 23 -5.27 -6.64 -12.02
CA THR A 23 -4.43 -6.01 -13.04
C THR A 23 -3.10 -5.58 -12.44
N ALA A 24 -2.03 -6.27 -12.80
CA ALA A 24 -0.72 -6.12 -12.18
C ALA A 24 -0.05 -4.76 -12.45
N SER A 25 -0.19 -4.24 -13.67
CA SER A 25 0.48 -3.03 -14.17
C SER A 25 -0.30 -1.73 -13.94
N LYS A 26 -1.50 -1.80 -13.33
CA LYS A 26 -2.38 -0.64 -13.24
C LYS A 26 -1.76 0.58 -12.55
N PHE A 27 -0.82 0.38 -11.65
CA PHE A 27 -0.18 1.48 -10.91
C PHE A 27 0.83 2.23 -11.76
N SER A 28 1.71 1.49 -12.47
CA SER A 28 2.65 2.10 -13.41
C SER A 28 1.94 2.69 -14.62
N ASP A 29 0.88 2.06 -15.12
CA ASP A 29 0.09 2.56 -16.25
C ASP A 29 -0.63 3.86 -15.86
N LEU A 30 -1.26 3.92 -14.68
CA LEU A 30 -1.83 5.17 -14.17
C LEU A 30 -0.79 6.28 -14.07
N TYR A 31 0.39 5.96 -13.55
CA TYR A 31 1.47 6.94 -13.43
C TYR A 31 1.94 7.45 -14.80
N LYS A 32 2.11 6.57 -15.80
CA LYS A 32 2.45 6.95 -17.17
C LYS A 32 1.43 7.91 -17.77
N GLU A 33 0.14 7.62 -17.62
CA GLU A 33 -0.92 8.52 -18.09
C GLU A 33 -0.89 9.88 -17.40
N LEU A 34 -0.63 9.91 -16.09
CA LEU A 34 -0.58 11.14 -15.33
C LEU A 34 0.61 12.04 -15.72
N ILE A 35 1.81 11.48 -15.98
CA ILE A 35 2.99 12.28 -16.34
C ILE A 35 2.89 12.95 -17.71
N ILE A 36 2.09 12.40 -18.64
CA ILE A 36 1.83 13.02 -19.95
C ILE A 36 0.66 14.00 -19.91
N SER A 37 -0.09 14.04 -18.82
CA SER A 37 -1.21 14.96 -18.66
C SER A 37 -0.79 16.35 -18.19
N ASP A 38 -1.61 17.35 -18.43
CA ASP A 38 -1.42 18.71 -17.92
C ASP A 38 -1.42 18.80 -16.38
N PHE A 39 -1.96 17.77 -15.71
CA PHE A 39 -1.99 17.69 -14.25
C PHE A 39 -0.62 17.47 -13.64
N TYR A 40 0.33 16.89 -14.37
CA TYR A 40 1.69 16.62 -13.86
C TYR A 40 2.39 17.90 -13.37
N HIS A 41 2.25 19.01 -14.08
CA HIS A 41 2.85 20.30 -13.69
C HIS A 41 2.27 20.85 -12.38
N ARG A 42 1.09 20.37 -11.98
CA ARG A 42 0.40 20.74 -10.73
C ARG A 42 0.62 19.73 -9.61
N ALA A 43 1.38 18.68 -9.87
CA ALA A 43 1.67 17.64 -8.91
C ALA A 43 3.02 17.86 -8.19
N ASN A 44 3.07 17.40 -6.95
CA ASN A 44 4.28 17.16 -6.20
C ASN A 44 4.38 15.65 -5.99
N ILE A 45 5.30 14.99 -6.70
CA ILE A 45 5.44 13.54 -6.67
C ILE A 45 6.26 13.13 -5.46
N LEU A 46 5.69 12.28 -4.62
CA LEU A 46 6.31 11.76 -3.40
C LEU A 46 6.41 10.23 -3.49
N SER A 47 7.49 9.70 -2.97
CA SER A 47 7.73 8.26 -2.89
C SER A 47 7.83 7.83 -1.44
N PRO A 48 7.03 6.86 -0.95
CA PRO A 48 7.11 6.39 0.41
C PRO A 48 8.33 5.48 0.60
N GLU A 49 8.84 5.43 1.82
CA GLU A 49 9.69 4.35 2.28
C GLU A 49 8.84 3.16 2.72
N LYS A 50 9.46 1.99 2.93
CA LYS A 50 8.75 0.83 3.49
C LYS A 50 8.41 1.07 4.96
N ALA A 51 7.19 0.75 5.35
CA ALA A 51 6.86 0.62 6.77
C ALA A 51 7.73 -0.48 7.41
N SER A 52 8.06 -0.31 8.66
CA SER A 52 8.72 -1.34 9.46
C SER A 52 7.73 -2.44 9.88
N VAL A 53 8.27 -3.58 10.33
CA VAL A 53 7.46 -4.66 10.93
C VAL A 53 6.69 -4.13 12.14
N ASP A 54 7.34 -3.33 12.98
CA ASP A 54 6.75 -2.80 14.22
C ASP A 54 5.58 -1.85 13.91
N GLU A 55 5.72 -0.96 12.93
CA GLU A 55 4.64 -0.07 12.49
C GLU A 55 3.43 -0.86 11.98
N VAL A 56 3.63 -1.87 11.14
CA VAL A 56 2.52 -2.69 10.62
C VAL A 56 1.89 -3.54 11.73
N SER A 57 2.66 -3.96 12.72
CA SER A 57 2.19 -4.76 13.85
C SER A 57 1.34 -3.98 14.85
N ILE A 58 1.21 -2.66 14.72
CA ILE A 58 0.25 -1.86 15.49
C ILE A 58 -1.20 -2.34 15.22
N CYS A 59 -1.53 -2.69 13.98
CA CYS A 59 -2.87 -3.14 13.59
C CYS A 59 -2.95 -4.61 13.15
N HIS A 60 -1.82 -5.26 12.89
CA HIS A 60 -1.75 -6.68 12.50
C HIS A 60 -0.98 -7.51 13.53
N ASP A 61 -1.32 -8.79 13.65
CA ASP A 61 -0.57 -9.71 14.49
C ASP A 61 0.85 -9.88 13.94
N LEU A 62 1.84 -9.77 14.82
CA LEU A 62 3.26 -9.88 14.49
C LEU A 62 3.58 -11.17 13.70
N ASP A 63 2.97 -12.31 14.10
CA ASP A 63 3.16 -13.58 13.40
C ASP A 63 2.72 -13.49 11.92
N TYR A 64 1.56 -12.85 11.65
CA TYR A 64 1.09 -12.64 10.29
C TYR A 64 2.02 -11.70 9.50
N VAL A 65 2.46 -10.60 10.10
CA VAL A 65 3.40 -9.66 9.46
C VAL A 65 4.71 -10.34 9.10
N LEU A 66 5.24 -11.18 10.00
CA LEU A 66 6.46 -11.96 9.76
C LEU A 66 6.26 -13.03 8.68
N LYS A 67 5.08 -13.67 8.60
CA LYS A 67 4.76 -14.60 7.49
C LYS A 67 4.78 -13.90 6.13
N ILE A 68 4.24 -12.69 6.04
CA ILE A 68 4.30 -11.88 4.81
C ILE A 68 5.75 -11.52 4.48
N LYS A 69 6.52 -11.06 5.47
CA LYS A 69 7.91 -10.67 5.28
C LYS A 69 8.79 -11.82 4.80
N ASN A 70 8.62 -13.00 5.39
CA ASN A 70 9.52 -14.15 5.21
C ASN A 70 9.00 -15.19 4.19
N GLY A 71 7.78 -15.04 3.67
CA GLY A 71 7.21 -15.97 2.71
C GLY A 71 6.78 -17.31 3.30
N THR A 72 6.32 -17.31 4.54
CA THR A 72 5.94 -18.54 5.27
C THR A 72 4.43 -18.71 5.41
N LEU A 73 3.64 -18.05 4.54
CA LEU A 73 2.20 -18.28 4.46
C LEU A 73 1.89 -19.71 4.03
N SER A 74 0.89 -20.31 4.68
CA SER A 74 0.35 -21.60 4.26
C SER A 74 -0.43 -21.50 2.95
N ASP A 75 -0.65 -22.61 2.25
CA ASP A 75 -1.47 -22.67 1.03
C ASP A 75 -2.89 -22.15 1.26
N LYS A 76 -3.44 -22.33 2.45
CA LYS A 76 -4.77 -21.83 2.82
C LYS A 76 -4.78 -20.30 2.89
N GLU A 77 -3.75 -19.71 3.49
CA GLU A 77 -3.59 -18.26 3.60
C GLU A 77 -3.35 -17.62 2.22
N ILE A 78 -2.50 -18.25 1.38
CA ILE A 78 -2.26 -17.83 0.00
C ILE A 78 -3.56 -17.82 -0.83
N ARG A 79 -4.37 -18.90 -0.74
CA ARG A 79 -5.65 -18.97 -1.46
C ARG A 79 -6.64 -17.91 -0.97
N ARG A 80 -6.68 -17.62 0.33
CA ARG A 80 -7.54 -16.58 0.91
C ARG A 80 -7.11 -15.19 0.46
N LEU A 81 -5.81 -14.92 0.47
CA LEU A 81 -5.23 -13.66 0.03
C LEU A 81 -5.50 -13.40 -1.47
N GLY A 82 -5.42 -14.44 -2.28
CA GLY A 82 -5.60 -14.36 -3.74
C GLY A 82 -4.31 -14.04 -4.51
N PHE A 83 -3.18 -13.89 -3.82
CA PHE A 83 -1.86 -13.70 -4.41
C PHE A 83 -0.93 -14.84 -4.01
N LYS A 84 -0.18 -15.37 -4.98
CA LYS A 84 0.99 -16.19 -4.68
C LYS A 84 2.05 -15.29 -4.05
N TRP A 85 2.65 -15.75 -2.96
CA TRP A 85 3.71 -14.99 -2.32
C TRP A 85 4.91 -14.77 -3.24
N SER A 86 5.47 -13.58 -3.17
CA SER A 86 6.77 -13.21 -3.77
C SER A 86 7.40 -12.11 -2.92
N GLU A 87 8.70 -11.97 -3.02
CA GLU A 87 9.42 -10.86 -2.36
C GLU A 87 8.89 -9.50 -2.86
N THR A 88 8.56 -9.40 -4.14
CA THR A 88 7.96 -8.19 -4.73
C THR A 88 6.61 -7.87 -4.08
N LEU A 89 5.73 -8.87 -3.88
CA LEU A 89 4.45 -8.68 -3.18
C LEU A 89 4.67 -8.20 -1.74
N SER A 90 5.60 -8.83 -1.01
CA SER A 90 5.95 -8.42 0.35
C SER A 90 6.44 -6.97 0.38
N ASN A 91 7.45 -6.65 -0.39
CA ASN A 91 8.01 -5.29 -0.47
C ASN A 91 6.96 -4.24 -0.83
N ARG A 92 6.16 -4.50 -1.85
CA ARG A 92 5.05 -3.62 -2.26
C ARG A 92 4.06 -3.39 -1.13
N SER A 93 3.76 -4.40 -0.33
CA SER A 93 2.76 -4.31 0.74
C SER A 93 3.22 -3.36 1.85
N PHE A 94 4.49 -3.44 2.26
CA PHE A 94 5.07 -2.50 3.23
C PHE A 94 5.18 -1.07 2.67
N LEU A 95 5.47 -0.91 1.38
CA LEU A 95 5.46 0.40 0.72
C LEU A 95 4.05 1.01 0.66
N ALA A 96 3.04 0.21 0.33
CA ALA A 96 1.68 0.69 0.13
C ALA A 96 1.06 1.21 1.44
N VAL A 97 1.25 0.53 2.57
CA VAL A 97 0.70 1.01 3.85
C VAL A 97 1.35 2.34 4.27
N ASN A 98 2.67 2.48 4.14
CA ASN A 98 3.33 3.75 4.44
C ASN A 98 2.99 4.84 3.41
N GLY A 99 2.70 4.45 2.16
CA GLY A 99 2.17 5.36 1.14
C GLY A 99 0.84 6.00 1.55
N THR A 100 -0.06 5.22 2.16
CA THR A 100 -1.32 5.75 2.70
C THR A 100 -1.08 6.71 3.87
N LEU A 101 -0.20 6.36 4.81
CA LEU A 101 0.17 7.24 5.93
C LEU A 101 0.79 8.56 5.43
N LEU A 102 1.73 8.48 4.49
CA LEU A 102 2.35 9.67 3.87
C LEU A 102 1.29 10.55 3.17
N THR A 103 0.35 9.92 2.46
CA THR A 103 -0.73 10.64 1.78
C THR A 103 -1.61 11.39 2.77
N CYS A 104 -1.96 10.78 3.89
CA CYS A 104 -2.76 11.43 4.92
C CYS A 104 -2.01 12.59 5.58
N LYS A 105 -0.74 12.43 5.92
CA LYS A 105 0.12 13.53 6.43
C LYS A 105 0.16 14.71 5.45
N GLU A 106 0.31 14.42 4.17
CA GLU A 106 0.30 15.46 3.13
C GLU A 106 -1.08 16.12 2.97
N ALA A 107 -2.17 15.35 3.08
CA ALA A 107 -3.53 15.90 3.02
C ALA A 107 -3.83 16.82 4.21
N ILE A 108 -3.44 16.45 5.42
CA ILE A 108 -3.56 17.30 6.62
C ILE A 108 -2.80 18.62 6.42
N LYS A 109 -1.55 18.54 5.93
CA LYS A 109 -0.71 19.70 5.71
C LYS A 109 -1.18 20.62 4.57
N ASN A 110 -1.71 20.02 3.50
CA ASN A 110 -1.95 20.70 2.23
C ASN A 110 -3.43 20.80 1.84
N GLY A 111 -4.33 20.13 2.58
CA GLY A 111 -5.77 20.09 2.34
C GLY A 111 -6.20 18.93 1.44
N ILE A 112 -5.34 18.46 0.54
CA ILE A 112 -5.59 17.34 -0.38
C ILE A 112 -4.30 16.65 -0.77
N ALA A 113 -4.34 15.31 -0.89
CA ALA A 113 -3.30 14.48 -1.48
C ALA A 113 -3.91 13.21 -2.10
N ASN A 114 -3.19 12.55 -2.98
CA ASN A 114 -3.63 11.31 -3.62
C ASN A 114 -2.58 10.21 -3.45
N HIS A 115 -3.04 9.01 -3.08
CA HIS A 115 -2.24 7.79 -3.11
C HIS A 115 -2.60 6.97 -4.34
N LEU A 116 -1.62 6.74 -5.24
CA LEU A 116 -1.90 6.06 -6.51
C LEU A 116 -1.97 4.52 -6.38
N ALA A 117 -1.88 3.97 -5.18
CA ALA A 117 -1.96 2.53 -4.92
C ALA A 117 -2.65 2.15 -3.60
N GLY A 118 -3.30 3.08 -2.92
CA GLY A 118 -3.95 2.87 -1.63
C GLY A 118 -5.33 2.20 -1.70
N GLY A 119 -5.93 2.00 -0.53
CA GLY A 119 -7.29 1.52 -0.39
C GLY A 119 -7.43 0.04 -0.06
N THR A 120 -6.44 -0.56 0.60
CA THR A 120 -6.46 -1.97 1.02
C THR A 120 -7.22 -2.12 2.34
N HIS A 121 -8.48 -2.59 2.30
CA HIS A 121 -9.39 -2.63 3.46
C HIS A 121 -9.97 -4.02 3.76
N HIS A 122 -9.70 -5.03 2.91
CA HIS A 122 -10.21 -6.39 3.12
C HIS A 122 -9.32 -7.26 4.01
N SER A 123 -8.15 -6.79 4.40
CA SER A 123 -7.26 -7.51 5.30
C SER A 123 -7.74 -7.41 6.75
N HIS A 124 -7.62 -8.51 7.46
CA HIS A 124 -7.93 -8.65 8.89
C HIS A 124 -6.65 -8.59 9.72
N ARG A 125 -6.80 -8.64 11.04
CA ARG A 125 -5.67 -8.55 11.97
C ARG A 125 -4.62 -9.64 11.73
N ASP A 126 -5.08 -10.88 11.50
CA ASP A 126 -4.26 -12.08 11.42
C ASP A 126 -4.22 -12.75 10.04
N PHE A 127 -4.88 -12.18 9.02
CA PHE A 127 -4.84 -12.69 7.65
C PHE A 127 -5.20 -11.66 6.59
N GLY A 128 -4.64 -11.83 5.38
CA GLY A 128 -5.01 -11.08 4.19
C GLY A 128 -6.17 -11.70 3.43
N SER A 129 -6.93 -10.88 2.72
CA SER A 129 -8.10 -11.30 1.94
C SER A 129 -8.36 -10.35 0.77
N GLY A 130 -9.00 -10.83 -0.29
CA GLY A 130 -9.47 -9.98 -1.39
C GLY A 130 -8.39 -9.13 -2.02
N TYR A 131 -7.21 -9.69 -2.22
CA TYR A 131 -6.02 -9.00 -2.74
C TYR A 131 -5.45 -7.89 -1.82
N CYS A 132 -5.92 -7.80 -0.57
CA CYS A 132 -5.37 -6.90 0.44
C CYS A 132 -4.46 -7.67 1.39
N VAL A 133 -3.17 -7.34 1.39
CA VAL A 133 -2.18 -7.96 2.28
C VAL A 133 -2.29 -7.34 3.67
N PHE A 134 -2.16 -6.03 3.76
CA PHE A 134 -2.32 -5.27 5.00
C PHE A 134 -3.50 -4.30 4.87
N ASN A 135 -4.08 -3.90 6.00
CA ASN A 135 -5.17 -2.94 6.07
C ASN A 135 -4.61 -1.54 6.36
N ASP A 136 -4.46 -0.75 5.32
CA ASP A 136 -3.87 0.59 5.41
C ASP A 136 -4.78 1.59 6.15
N PHE A 137 -6.10 1.43 6.08
CA PHE A 137 -7.04 2.26 6.85
C PHE A 137 -7.00 1.94 8.34
N CYS A 138 -6.86 0.66 8.71
CA CYS A 138 -6.71 0.26 10.10
C CYS A 138 -5.41 0.83 10.68
N LEU A 139 -4.31 0.74 9.93
CA LEU A 139 -3.03 1.29 10.35
C LEU A 139 -3.10 2.81 10.51
N LEU A 140 -3.73 3.52 9.59
CA LEU A 140 -3.93 4.96 9.67
C LEU A 140 -4.70 5.35 10.94
N TYR A 141 -5.83 4.70 11.20
CA TYR A 141 -6.68 4.98 12.37
C TYR A 141 -5.95 4.73 13.69
N THR A 142 -5.20 3.63 13.79
CA THR A 142 -4.46 3.28 15.00
C THR A 142 -3.23 4.17 15.23
N SER A 143 -2.59 4.64 14.17
CA SER A 143 -1.45 5.57 14.26
C SER A 143 -1.89 6.95 14.75
N ASP A 144 -3.03 7.45 14.28
CA ASP A 144 -3.61 8.74 14.71
C ASP A 144 -4.00 8.70 16.19
N ALA A 145 -4.66 7.62 16.64
CA ALA A 145 -5.03 7.43 18.04
C ALA A 145 -3.81 7.32 18.99
N ALA A 146 -2.65 6.90 18.51
CA ALA A 146 -1.42 6.82 19.30
C ALA A 146 -0.73 8.19 19.49
N ASP A 147 -0.89 9.10 18.51
CA ASP A 147 -0.31 10.45 18.57
C ASP A 147 -1.10 11.39 19.48
N GLU A 148 -2.35 11.05 19.84
CA GLU A 148 -3.22 11.82 20.76
C GLU A 148 -3.06 11.42 22.24
N SER A 149 -2.24 10.42 22.58
CA SER A 149 -2.03 9.90 23.94
C SER A 149 -0.65 10.30 24.48
#